data_b941773356876dfbddaeb0db98e1a343
#
_entry.id   b941773356876dfbddaeb0db98e1a343
#
_cell.length_a   1.000
_cell.length_b   1.000
_cell.length_c   1.000
_cell.angle_alpha   90.00
_cell.angle_beta   90.00
_cell.angle_gamma   90.00
#
_symmetry.space_group_name_H-M   'P 1'
#
loop_
_entity.id
_entity.type
_entity.pdbx_description
1 polymer ?
#
loop_
_entity_poly.entity_id
_entity_poly.type
_entity_poly.pdbx_seq_one_letter_code
_entity_poly.pdbx_strand_id
1 'polypeptide(L)'
;MRHLIILLTIFVISEISCVNPVILDKNVISIKVQSVLNQPTVYINNISEPYFSKIGLYLDGVMLPNFDKKVPVSDGKIHKIVLIFPKNFEENCQNMFSGIKIIKEINFINFKGCNNTKEMFYNMDNLTDLVIDQFDTSLVTNMNKMFAGCTSLTSLDLRNFNTSRVADMSWMFASLTSLSYFQNLNKLNTSRVNDMSNLFALCSNLKSIDLSGFDTRRVLQMGEMFYGCSSLVSLDLSKFNTKYVVFMTKMFYGDISLTSLNLSSFDTSRVKFMNCMFEDCNSLTSVDVSSFNTESVIDMEFMFANCNLTKIDLKNFNTNRVEKMFGMFLYNKYLTSLDLSSFRTDKLETVAFLVSGCSSLTSIDLYNFDFEKIKSQNNMFHKSDNLKYVRNSKCIFGYLGRKYPNFTCIKN
;
A
#
# COMPACT_ATOMS: atom_id res chain seq x y z
N MET A 1 -21.98 24.18 5.55
CA MET A 1 -21.23 23.03 6.08
C MET A 1 -20.50 23.32 7.40
N ARG A 2 -19.69 24.39 7.57
CA ARG A 2 -19.05 24.69 8.87
C ARG A 2 -20.02 24.84 10.06
N HIS A 3 -21.18 25.43 9.87
CA HIS A 3 -22.19 25.56 10.93
C HIS A 3 -22.91 24.27 11.28
N LEU A 4 -23.02 23.33 10.32
CA LEU A 4 -23.66 22.02 10.58
C LEU A 4 -22.75 21.12 11.41
N ILE A 5 -21.44 21.16 11.18
CA ILE A 5 -20.45 20.37 11.95
C ILE A 5 -20.36 20.90 13.40
N ILE A 6 -20.37 22.21 13.58
CA ILE A 6 -20.38 22.82 14.92
C ILE A 6 -21.68 22.48 15.65
N LEU A 7 -22.82 22.48 14.97
CA LEU A 7 -24.12 22.07 15.54
C LEU A 7 -24.14 20.57 15.91
N LEU A 8 -23.57 19.69 15.08
CA LEU A 8 -23.44 18.26 15.40
C LEU A 8 -22.52 18.02 16.60
N THR A 9 -21.40 18.74 16.68
CA THR A 9 -20.48 18.67 17.83
C THR A 9 -21.14 19.19 19.11
N ILE A 10 -21.91 20.29 19.01
CA ILE A 10 -22.69 20.84 20.14
C ILE A 10 -23.83 19.89 20.53
N PHE A 11 -24.49 19.22 19.57
CA PHE A 11 -25.56 18.26 19.85
C PHE A 11 -25.03 16.98 20.55
N VAL A 12 -23.88 16.47 20.12
CA VAL A 12 -23.19 15.35 20.80
C VAL A 12 -22.73 15.76 22.21
N ILE A 13 -22.22 16.99 22.38
CA ILE A 13 -21.83 17.54 23.68
C ILE A 13 -23.09 17.77 24.55
N SER A 14 -24.22 18.19 24.00
CA SER A 14 -25.46 18.39 24.77
C SER A 14 -26.08 17.08 25.23
N GLU A 15 -26.03 16.01 24.46
CA GLU A 15 -26.47 14.67 24.92
C GLU A 15 -25.52 14.07 25.97
N ILE A 16 -24.22 14.39 25.91
CA ILE A 16 -23.23 13.99 26.93
C ILE A 16 -23.33 14.90 28.17
N SER A 17 -23.65 16.19 28.01
CA SER A 17 -23.78 17.16 29.12
C SER A 17 -25.01 16.90 30.01
N CYS A 18 -26.02 16.20 29.50
CA CYS A 18 -27.12 15.67 30.35
C CYS A 18 -26.65 14.58 31.32
N VAL A 19 -25.47 13.99 31.10
CA VAL A 19 -24.96 12.88 31.94
C VAL A 19 -24.00 13.36 33.04
N ASN A 20 -23.25 14.44 32.87
CA ASN A 20 -22.49 15.13 33.96
C ASN A 20 -21.48 16.18 33.40
N PRO A 21 -21.36 17.41 33.93
CA PRO A 21 -20.35 18.38 33.52
C PRO A 21 -18.89 17.97 33.80
N VAL A 22 -18.66 16.88 34.53
CA VAL A 22 -17.34 16.33 34.84
C VAL A 22 -16.66 15.62 33.63
N ILE A 23 -17.38 15.43 32.52
CA ILE A 23 -16.87 14.68 31.33
C ILE A 23 -15.96 15.55 30.43
N LEU A 24 -16.09 16.86 30.46
CA LEU A 24 -15.37 17.77 29.57
C LEU A 24 -13.83 17.75 29.70
N ASP A 25 -13.30 17.20 30.78
CA ASP A 25 -11.85 17.16 31.09
C ASP A 25 -11.25 15.73 30.97
N LYS A 26 -12.00 14.76 30.46
CA LYS A 26 -11.60 13.35 30.38
C LYS A 26 -11.38 12.89 28.94
N ASN A 27 -10.56 11.86 28.78
CA ASN A 27 -10.42 11.12 27.53
C ASN A 27 -11.68 10.26 27.31
N VAL A 28 -12.41 10.51 26.23
CA VAL A 28 -13.69 9.81 25.96
C VAL A 28 -13.69 9.21 24.56
N ILE A 29 -14.19 8.00 24.43
CA ILE A 29 -14.49 7.37 23.14
C ILE A 29 -15.98 7.00 23.14
N SER A 30 -16.72 7.51 22.16
CA SER A 30 -18.10 7.11 21.89
C SER A 30 -18.16 6.14 20.71
N ILE A 31 -18.87 5.05 20.86
CA ILE A 31 -18.95 3.96 19.89
C ILE A 31 -20.40 3.64 19.61
N LYS A 32 -20.78 3.49 18.34
CA LYS A 32 -22.04 2.86 17.95
C LYS A 32 -21.79 1.43 17.50
N VAL A 33 -22.49 0.49 18.09
CA VAL A 33 -22.42 -0.93 17.77
C VAL A 33 -23.74 -1.42 17.23
N GLN A 34 -23.71 -2.28 16.22
CA GLN A 34 -24.85 -3.05 15.76
C GLN A 34 -24.84 -4.39 16.50
N SER A 35 -25.75 -4.58 17.45
CA SER A 35 -25.86 -5.89 18.12
C SER A 35 -26.36 -6.97 17.16
N VAL A 36 -26.07 -8.22 17.46
CA VAL A 36 -26.53 -9.38 16.67
C VAL A 36 -27.62 -10.11 17.48
N LEU A 37 -28.74 -10.39 16.82
CA LEU A 37 -29.89 -11.07 17.47
C LEU A 37 -29.43 -12.42 18.03
N ASN A 38 -29.77 -12.68 19.30
CA ASN A 38 -29.40 -13.90 20.02
C ASN A 38 -27.88 -14.13 20.28
N GLN A 39 -27.04 -13.13 20.09
CA GLN A 39 -25.65 -13.17 20.55
C GLN A 39 -25.50 -12.27 21.79
N PRO A 40 -25.40 -12.82 23.00
CA PRO A 40 -25.67 -12.11 24.26
C PRO A 40 -24.52 -11.19 24.73
N THR A 41 -23.39 -11.11 23.99
CA THR A 41 -22.24 -10.34 24.47
C THR A 41 -21.40 -9.80 23.32
N VAL A 42 -21.03 -8.53 23.43
CA VAL A 42 -20.13 -7.82 22.53
C VAL A 42 -18.81 -7.59 23.24
N TYR A 43 -17.71 -8.10 22.67
CA TYR A 43 -16.36 -7.76 23.11
C TYR A 43 -15.97 -6.40 22.54
N ILE A 44 -15.48 -5.46 23.37
CA ILE A 44 -15.22 -4.10 22.90
C ILE A 44 -13.75 -3.80 22.70
N ASN A 45 -12.80 -4.51 23.32
CA ASN A 45 -11.42 -4.11 23.17
C ASN A 45 -10.36 -5.11 23.60
N ASN A 46 -9.11 -4.81 23.17
CA ASN A 46 -7.88 -5.47 23.56
C ASN A 46 -7.08 -4.62 24.58
N ILE A 47 -7.72 -3.81 25.41
CA ILE A 47 -7.01 -3.02 26.44
C ILE A 47 -6.52 -3.95 27.54
N SER A 48 -5.24 -3.82 27.89
CA SER A 48 -4.60 -4.62 28.92
C SER A 48 -4.92 -4.13 30.34
N GLU A 49 -4.90 -5.03 31.33
CA GLU A 49 -4.80 -4.65 32.73
C GLU A 49 -3.44 -3.95 32.99
N PRO A 50 -3.35 -2.94 33.90
CA PRO A 50 -4.35 -2.55 34.92
C PRO A 50 -5.28 -1.40 34.51
N TYR A 51 -5.25 -0.93 33.24
CA TYR A 51 -6.05 0.25 32.84
C TYR A 51 -7.51 -0.07 32.64
N PHE A 52 -7.82 -1.29 32.25
CA PHE A 52 -9.17 -1.70 31.99
C PHE A 52 -10.10 -1.49 33.20
N SER A 53 -9.63 -1.85 34.39
CA SER A 53 -10.37 -1.65 35.66
C SER A 53 -10.64 -0.17 36.02
N LYS A 54 -9.94 0.77 35.35
CA LYS A 54 -10.10 2.22 35.56
C LYS A 54 -10.97 2.90 34.52
N ILE A 55 -11.45 2.17 33.52
CA ILE A 55 -12.31 2.70 32.44
C ILE A 55 -13.75 2.68 32.91
N GLY A 56 -14.42 3.83 32.88
CA GLY A 56 -15.86 3.92 33.04
C GLY A 56 -16.56 3.51 31.74
N LEU A 57 -17.53 2.63 31.81
CA LEU A 57 -18.33 2.21 30.66
C LEU A 57 -19.79 2.54 30.86
N TYR A 58 -20.40 3.12 29.82
CA TYR A 58 -21.83 3.41 29.75
C TYR A 58 -22.43 2.74 28.50
N LEU A 59 -23.57 2.09 28.68
CA LEU A 59 -24.39 1.53 27.62
C LEU A 59 -25.71 2.32 27.58
N ASP A 60 -26.04 2.95 26.46
CA ASP A 60 -27.21 3.77 26.24
C ASP A 60 -27.49 4.76 27.41
N GLY A 61 -26.39 5.37 27.93
CA GLY A 61 -26.43 6.32 29.04
C GLY A 61 -26.43 5.70 30.45
N VAL A 62 -26.51 4.40 30.58
CA VAL A 62 -26.50 3.70 31.88
C VAL A 62 -25.10 3.19 32.18
N MET A 63 -24.56 3.55 33.36
CA MET A 63 -23.24 3.07 33.81
C MET A 63 -23.32 1.55 34.09
N LEU A 64 -22.39 0.79 33.52
CA LEU A 64 -22.22 -0.63 33.81
C LEU A 64 -21.13 -0.81 34.87
N PRO A 65 -21.49 -1.16 36.12
CA PRO A 65 -20.51 -1.50 37.14
C PRO A 65 -19.91 -2.89 36.85
N ASN A 66 -18.61 -3.06 37.15
CA ASN A 66 -17.89 -4.34 37.01
C ASN A 66 -17.88 -4.91 35.59
N PHE A 67 -17.47 -4.10 34.63
CA PHE A 67 -17.41 -4.46 33.22
C PHE A 67 -16.28 -5.47 32.92
N ASP A 68 -16.63 -6.64 32.39
CA ASP A 68 -15.69 -7.71 31.96
C ASP A 68 -15.52 -7.74 30.43
N LYS A 69 -15.14 -6.61 29.80
CA LYS A 69 -14.94 -6.51 28.32
C LYS A 69 -16.13 -6.99 27.48
N LYS A 70 -17.23 -7.33 28.09
CA LYS A 70 -18.45 -7.84 27.46
C LYS A 70 -19.61 -6.88 27.67
N VAL A 71 -20.23 -6.40 26.62
CA VAL A 71 -21.46 -5.62 26.71
C VAL A 71 -22.65 -6.51 26.40
N PRO A 72 -23.63 -6.62 27.31
CA PRO A 72 -24.78 -7.51 27.16
C PRO A 72 -25.84 -6.90 26.23
N VAL A 73 -25.62 -6.95 24.91
CA VAL A 73 -26.58 -6.50 23.89
C VAL A 73 -26.86 -7.62 22.90
N SER A 74 -28.13 -7.98 22.73
CA SER A 74 -28.54 -9.13 21.91
C SER A 74 -29.86 -8.94 21.16
N ASP A 75 -30.35 -7.71 21.08
CA ASP A 75 -31.69 -7.40 20.55
C ASP A 75 -31.73 -7.05 19.06
N GLY A 76 -30.55 -7.06 18.37
CA GLY A 76 -30.43 -6.72 16.96
C GLY A 76 -30.49 -5.22 16.68
N LYS A 77 -30.46 -4.35 17.70
CA LYS A 77 -30.52 -2.89 17.55
C LYS A 77 -29.15 -2.25 17.57
N ILE A 78 -29.13 -0.94 17.28
CA ILE A 78 -27.93 -0.09 17.44
C ILE A 78 -27.88 0.43 18.87
N HIS A 79 -26.74 0.24 19.51
CA HIS A 79 -26.47 0.73 20.87
C HIS A 79 -25.32 1.73 20.88
N LYS A 80 -25.38 2.68 21.81
CA LYS A 80 -24.32 3.64 22.09
C LYS A 80 -23.50 3.21 23.30
N ILE A 81 -22.20 3.01 23.11
CA ILE A 81 -21.25 2.71 24.16
C ILE A 81 -20.35 3.90 24.35
N VAL A 82 -20.14 4.33 25.60
CA VAL A 82 -19.18 5.39 25.94
C VAL A 82 -18.15 4.86 26.89
N LEU A 83 -16.89 4.97 26.47
CA LEU A 83 -15.72 4.61 27.27
C LEU A 83 -15.09 5.89 27.80
N ILE A 84 -14.90 5.96 29.12
CA ILE A 84 -14.25 7.10 29.81
C ILE A 84 -12.94 6.62 30.41
N PHE A 85 -11.84 7.16 29.88
CA PHE A 85 -10.49 6.82 30.32
C PHE A 85 -9.97 7.79 31.39
N PRO A 86 -9.01 7.38 32.24
CA PRO A 86 -8.33 8.27 33.17
C PRO A 86 -7.69 9.48 32.47
N LYS A 87 -7.63 10.63 33.14
CA LYS A 87 -7.05 11.87 32.61
C LYS A 87 -5.55 11.70 32.26
N ASN A 88 -4.83 10.89 33.01
CA ASN A 88 -3.42 10.57 32.85
C ASN A 88 -3.20 9.23 32.15
N PHE A 89 -4.09 8.89 31.20
CA PHE A 89 -3.92 7.71 30.34
C PHE A 89 -2.70 7.94 29.44
N GLU A 90 -1.66 7.14 29.59
CA GLU A 90 -0.45 7.12 28.74
C GLU A 90 -0.10 5.67 28.45
N GLU A 91 -0.60 5.13 27.32
CA GLU A 91 -0.57 3.70 27.08
C GLU A 91 -0.35 3.30 25.63
N ASN A 92 -0.05 2.03 25.49
CA ASN A 92 -0.06 1.32 24.22
C ASN A 92 -1.52 1.04 23.79
N CYS A 93 -1.99 1.73 22.73
CA CYS A 93 -3.32 1.54 22.17
C CYS A 93 -3.34 0.51 21.02
N GLN A 94 -2.30 -0.32 20.93
CA GLN A 94 -2.20 -1.37 19.91
C GLN A 94 -3.39 -2.31 19.98
N ASN A 95 -3.97 -2.65 18.82
CA ASN A 95 -5.12 -3.55 18.68
C ASN A 95 -6.39 -3.13 19.44
N MET A 96 -6.53 -1.88 19.89
CA MET A 96 -7.62 -1.47 20.79
C MET A 96 -9.00 -1.85 20.26
N PHE A 97 -9.26 -1.75 18.96
CA PHE A 97 -10.53 -2.12 18.32
C PHE A 97 -10.37 -3.16 17.23
N SER A 98 -9.19 -3.75 17.10
CA SER A 98 -8.84 -4.68 16.01
C SER A 98 -9.85 -5.82 15.88
N GLY A 99 -10.38 -6.04 14.66
CA GLY A 99 -11.25 -7.15 14.32
C GLY A 99 -12.67 -7.08 14.88
N ILE A 100 -13.07 -5.99 15.54
CA ILE A 100 -14.42 -5.87 16.13
C ILE A 100 -15.43 -5.45 15.06
N LYS A 101 -16.06 -6.43 14.42
CA LYS A 101 -16.93 -6.23 13.23
C LYS A 101 -18.29 -5.59 13.51
N ILE A 102 -18.72 -5.54 14.75
CA ILE A 102 -20.02 -4.99 15.12
C ILE A 102 -20.02 -3.47 15.26
N ILE A 103 -18.85 -2.84 15.36
CA ILE A 103 -18.71 -1.40 15.50
C ILE A 103 -18.96 -0.74 14.14
N LYS A 104 -19.88 0.23 14.13
CA LYS A 104 -20.26 1.03 12.96
C LYS A 104 -19.65 2.43 12.99
N GLU A 105 -19.54 3.02 14.17
CA GLU A 105 -19.07 4.37 14.36
C GLU A 105 -18.15 4.46 15.59
N ILE A 106 -17.04 5.21 15.46
CA ILE A 106 -16.19 5.58 16.59
C ILE A 106 -15.96 7.09 16.55
N ASN A 107 -16.12 7.75 17.70
CA ASN A 107 -15.85 9.16 17.87
C ASN A 107 -14.92 9.38 19.08
N PHE A 108 -13.79 10.01 18.86
CA PHE A 108 -12.82 10.39 19.90
C PHE A 108 -13.10 11.81 20.38
N ILE A 109 -13.21 11.98 21.70
CA ILE A 109 -13.49 13.25 22.34
C ILE A 109 -12.36 13.55 23.33
N ASN A 110 -11.53 14.57 23.06
CA ASN A 110 -10.37 14.96 23.84
C ASN A 110 -9.41 13.79 24.17
N PHE A 111 -9.33 12.79 23.30
CA PHE A 111 -8.57 11.56 23.57
C PHE A 111 -7.08 11.75 23.29
N LYS A 112 -6.26 11.47 24.28
CA LYS A 112 -4.80 11.63 24.25
C LYS A 112 -4.07 10.55 25.06
N GLY A 113 -2.74 10.49 24.90
CA GLY A 113 -1.88 9.61 25.67
C GLY A 113 -1.54 8.28 25.01
N CYS A 114 -2.05 8.00 23.80
CA CYS A 114 -1.55 6.84 23.04
C CYS A 114 -0.14 7.09 22.53
N ASN A 115 0.76 6.14 22.77
CA ASN A 115 2.14 6.17 22.27
C ASN A 115 2.40 5.17 21.12
N ASN A 116 1.50 4.20 20.93
CA ASN A 116 1.53 3.21 19.87
C ASN A 116 0.08 2.90 19.42
N THR A 117 -0.21 3.07 18.13
CA THR A 117 -1.52 2.79 17.54
C THR A 117 -1.47 1.69 16.48
N LYS A 118 -0.41 0.85 16.54
CA LYS A 118 -0.30 -0.32 15.66
C LYS A 118 -1.59 -1.14 15.69
N GLU A 119 -2.13 -1.43 14.50
CA GLU A 119 -3.34 -2.26 14.34
C GLU A 119 -4.58 -1.78 15.12
N MET A 120 -4.65 -0.49 15.53
CA MET A 120 -5.71 0.01 16.43
C MET A 120 -7.11 -0.22 15.87
N PHE A 121 -7.31 -0.10 14.55
CA PHE A 121 -8.58 -0.33 13.84
C PHE A 121 -8.46 -1.45 12.80
N TYR A 122 -7.46 -2.33 12.92
CA TYR A 122 -7.19 -3.37 11.93
C TYR A 122 -8.38 -4.31 11.72
N ASN A 123 -8.76 -4.56 10.44
CA ASN A 123 -9.87 -5.44 10.03
C ASN A 123 -11.24 -5.09 10.65
N MET A 124 -11.53 -3.80 10.80
CA MET A 124 -12.87 -3.33 11.18
C MET A 124 -13.76 -3.17 9.93
N ASP A 125 -14.14 -4.29 9.32
CA ASP A 125 -14.81 -4.34 8.01
C ASP A 125 -16.12 -3.53 7.95
N ASN A 126 -16.81 -3.36 9.06
CA ASN A 126 -18.11 -2.71 9.15
C ASN A 126 -18.04 -1.26 9.68
N LEU A 127 -16.85 -0.74 9.95
CA LEU A 127 -16.67 0.65 10.39
C LEU A 127 -16.95 1.59 9.21
N THR A 128 -18.03 2.38 9.31
CA THR A 128 -18.44 3.35 8.28
C THR A 128 -18.03 4.76 8.63
N ASP A 129 -18.02 5.11 9.92
CA ASP A 129 -17.79 6.46 10.41
C ASP A 129 -16.71 6.48 11.49
N LEU A 130 -15.66 7.25 11.24
CA LEU A 130 -14.55 7.42 12.18
C LEU A 130 -14.22 8.90 12.35
N VAL A 131 -14.53 9.44 13.54
CA VAL A 131 -14.27 10.83 13.90
C VAL A 131 -13.06 10.88 14.83
N ILE A 132 -11.93 11.37 14.31
CA ILE A 132 -10.61 11.39 14.96
C ILE A 132 -10.01 12.81 15.08
N ASP A 133 -10.80 13.83 14.86
CA ASP A 133 -10.36 15.23 14.92
C ASP A 133 -9.92 15.69 16.32
N GLN A 134 -10.35 14.98 17.37
CA GLN A 134 -9.94 15.20 18.75
C GLN A 134 -9.08 14.07 19.33
N PHE A 135 -8.45 13.28 18.45
CA PHE A 135 -7.48 12.26 18.83
C PHE A 135 -6.06 12.82 18.72
N ASP A 136 -5.43 13.08 19.86
CA ASP A 136 -4.06 13.55 19.92
C ASP A 136 -3.08 12.38 19.66
N THR A 137 -2.40 12.43 18.52
CA THR A 137 -1.40 11.44 18.11
C THR A 137 0.05 11.90 18.31
N SER A 138 0.27 12.99 19.06
CA SER A 138 1.60 13.61 19.21
C SER A 138 2.67 12.71 19.90
N LEU A 139 2.25 11.71 20.65
CA LEU A 139 3.13 10.74 21.31
C LEU A 139 3.34 9.47 20.47
N VAL A 140 2.57 9.27 19.41
CA VAL A 140 2.58 8.03 18.64
C VAL A 140 3.88 7.88 17.84
N THR A 141 4.50 6.71 17.97
CA THR A 141 5.74 6.34 17.28
C THR A 141 5.55 5.26 16.22
N ASN A 142 4.47 4.48 16.31
CA ASN A 142 4.15 3.38 15.40
C ASN A 142 2.67 3.43 15.00
N MET A 143 2.41 3.50 13.66
CA MET A 143 1.07 3.47 13.06
C MET A 143 0.90 2.29 12.08
N ASN A 144 1.76 1.27 12.17
CA ASN A 144 1.67 0.08 11.32
C ASN A 144 0.25 -0.50 11.34
N LYS A 145 -0.35 -0.71 10.15
CA LYS A 145 -1.69 -1.28 9.95
C LYS A 145 -2.84 -0.56 10.69
N MET A 146 -2.66 0.71 11.12
CA MET A 146 -3.63 1.37 12.00
C MET A 146 -5.07 1.32 11.46
N PHE A 147 -5.28 1.52 10.15
CA PHE A 147 -6.60 1.50 9.49
C PHE A 147 -6.74 0.35 8.48
N ALA A 148 -5.76 -0.56 8.41
CA ALA A 148 -5.76 -1.60 7.39
C ALA A 148 -6.99 -2.52 7.51
N GLY A 149 -7.66 -2.75 6.38
CA GLY A 149 -8.87 -3.60 6.34
C GLY A 149 -10.14 -2.93 6.85
N CYS A 150 -10.19 -1.60 7.03
CA CYS A 150 -11.46 -0.88 7.28
C CYS A 150 -12.22 -0.71 5.95
N THR A 151 -12.70 -1.81 5.41
CA THR A 151 -13.21 -1.90 4.03
C THR A 151 -14.47 -1.08 3.76
N SER A 152 -15.27 -0.76 4.78
CA SER A 152 -16.48 0.05 4.65
C SER A 152 -16.25 1.56 4.85
N LEU A 153 -15.04 1.98 5.20
CA LEU A 153 -14.74 3.39 5.45
C LEU A 153 -14.71 4.17 4.14
N THR A 154 -15.61 5.16 3.99
CA THR A 154 -15.74 5.96 2.76
C THR A 154 -15.04 7.32 2.83
N SER A 155 -14.71 7.78 4.03
CA SER A 155 -13.98 9.03 4.27
C SER A 155 -13.04 8.90 5.47
N LEU A 156 -11.89 9.58 5.40
CA LEU A 156 -10.93 9.64 6.50
C LEU A 156 -10.27 11.01 6.48
N ASP A 157 -10.46 11.78 7.56
CA ASP A 157 -9.88 13.13 7.69
C ASP A 157 -8.68 13.11 8.66
N LEU A 158 -7.51 13.42 8.14
CA LEU A 158 -6.22 13.35 8.85
C LEU A 158 -5.72 14.74 9.30
N ARG A 159 -6.57 15.79 9.24
CA ARG A 159 -6.15 17.19 9.47
C ARG A 159 -5.41 17.44 10.80
N ASN A 160 -5.75 16.71 11.85
CA ASN A 160 -5.23 16.88 13.20
C ASN A 160 -4.23 15.79 13.61
N PHE A 161 -3.86 14.89 12.68
CA PHE A 161 -2.86 13.87 12.97
C PHE A 161 -1.47 14.49 13.08
N ASN A 162 -0.86 14.36 14.23
CA ASN A 162 0.56 14.65 14.42
C ASN A 162 1.38 13.37 14.26
N THR A 163 2.07 13.25 13.14
CA THR A 163 2.90 12.07 12.81
C THR A 163 4.40 12.34 12.93
N SER A 164 4.80 13.44 13.58
CA SER A 164 6.20 13.88 13.65
C SER A 164 7.15 12.91 14.37
N ARG A 165 6.62 11.97 15.16
CA ARG A 165 7.39 10.93 15.85
C ARG A 165 7.29 9.55 15.20
N VAL A 166 6.42 9.39 14.21
CA VAL A 166 6.15 8.09 13.59
C VAL A 166 7.31 7.64 12.72
N ALA A 167 7.80 6.43 12.97
CA ALA A 167 8.87 5.80 12.19
C ALA A 167 8.36 4.71 11.24
N ASP A 168 7.26 4.04 11.59
CA ASP A 168 6.67 2.95 10.82
C ASP A 168 5.21 3.30 10.45
N MET A 169 4.95 3.44 9.15
CA MET A 169 3.63 3.63 8.56
C MET A 169 3.24 2.48 7.62
N SER A 170 3.98 1.37 7.67
CA SER A 170 3.72 0.24 6.76
C SER A 170 2.29 -0.28 6.94
N TRP A 171 1.61 -0.55 5.82
CA TRP A 171 0.22 -1.01 5.78
C TRP A 171 -0.83 -0.06 6.37
N MET A 172 -0.48 1.17 6.78
CA MET A 172 -1.37 2.03 7.59
C MET A 172 -2.76 2.21 6.99
N PHE A 173 -2.85 2.33 5.67
CA PHE A 173 -4.10 2.55 4.93
C PHE A 173 -4.45 1.39 3.98
N ALA A 174 -3.82 0.24 4.13
CA ALA A 174 -4.05 -0.88 3.21
C ALA A 174 -5.49 -1.39 3.25
N SER A 175 -6.00 -1.83 2.11
CA SER A 175 -7.33 -2.42 1.96
C SER A 175 -8.50 -1.50 2.38
N LEU A 176 -8.36 -0.19 2.22
CA LEU A 176 -9.46 0.78 2.34
C LEU A 176 -10.27 0.77 1.02
N THR A 177 -10.94 -0.33 0.75
CA THR A 177 -11.54 -0.61 -0.56
C THR A 177 -12.73 0.28 -0.93
N SER A 178 -13.38 0.94 0.04
CA SER A 178 -14.47 1.89 -0.21
C SER A 178 -14.01 3.35 -0.26
N LEU A 179 -12.75 3.64 0.12
CA LEU A 179 -12.24 5.00 0.17
C LEU A 179 -11.84 5.47 -1.24
N SER A 180 -12.42 6.58 -1.70
CA SER A 180 -12.12 7.14 -3.03
C SER A 180 -11.09 8.27 -3.00
N TYR A 181 -10.87 8.91 -1.87
CA TYR A 181 -9.85 9.94 -1.63
C TYR A 181 -9.59 10.13 -0.14
N PHE A 182 -8.40 10.61 0.20
CA PHE A 182 -8.04 11.01 1.57
C PHE A 182 -8.24 12.50 1.78
N GLN A 183 -8.73 12.89 2.96
CA GLN A 183 -8.78 14.29 3.36
C GLN A 183 -7.53 14.65 4.17
N ASN A 184 -6.84 15.73 3.76
CA ASN A 184 -5.66 16.26 4.46
C ASN A 184 -4.47 15.28 4.62
N LEU A 185 -4.33 14.28 3.73
CA LEU A 185 -3.23 13.34 3.74
C LEU A 185 -1.86 14.05 3.64
N ASN A 186 -1.79 15.12 2.82
CA ASN A 186 -0.60 15.95 2.62
C ASN A 186 -0.16 16.73 3.88
N LYS A 187 -0.92 16.67 4.96
CA LYS A 187 -0.54 17.27 6.26
C LYS A 187 0.28 16.33 7.15
N LEU A 188 0.34 15.06 6.80
CA LEU A 188 1.14 14.10 7.57
C LEU A 188 2.64 14.45 7.48
N ASN A 189 3.29 14.52 8.64
CA ASN A 189 4.74 14.67 8.72
C ASN A 189 5.40 13.28 8.61
N THR A 190 6.02 12.98 7.47
CA THR A 190 6.67 11.69 7.22
C THR A 190 8.20 11.74 7.35
N SER A 191 8.76 12.84 7.88
CA SER A 191 10.21 13.08 7.91
C SER A 191 11.03 12.06 8.73
N ARG A 192 10.38 11.28 9.60
CA ARG A 192 11.01 10.21 10.38
C ARG A 192 10.68 8.81 9.89
N VAL A 193 9.77 8.68 8.94
CA VAL A 193 9.31 7.38 8.44
C VAL A 193 10.42 6.68 7.67
N ASN A 194 10.69 5.44 8.00
CA ASN A 194 11.66 4.59 7.31
C ASN A 194 11.00 3.41 6.57
N ASP A 195 9.76 3.06 6.90
CA ASP A 195 9.00 2.00 6.25
C ASP A 195 7.62 2.52 5.78
N MET A 196 7.41 2.53 4.46
CA MET A 196 6.16 2.86 3.78
C MET A 196 5.66 1.66 2.94
N SER A 197 6.16 0.46 3.22
CA SER A 197 5.71 -0.73 2.50
C SER A 197 4.22 -0.95 2.67
N ASN A 198 3.54 -1.28 1.58
CA ASN A 198 2.09 -1.53 1.55
C ASN A 198 1.20 -0.36 2.06
N LEU A 199 1.71 0.87 2.13
CA LEU A 199 1.02 1.99 2.78
C LEU A 199 -0.40 2.20 2.27
N PHE A 200 -0.62 2.06 0.95
CA PHE A 200 -1.93 2.19 0.28
C PHE A 200 -2.34 0.90 -0.46
N ALA A 201 -1.70 -0.22 -0.17
CA ALA A 201 -1.98 -1.47 -0.87
C ALA A 201 -3.47 -1.82 -0.86
N LEU A 202 -4.00 -2.29 -2.01
CA LEU A 202 -5.39 -2.71 -2.17
C LEU A 202 -6.44 -1.62 -1.91
N CYS A 203 -6.07 -0.33 -2.01
CA CYS A 203 -7.05 0.77 -2.03
C CYS A 203 -7.74 0.84 -3.40
N SER A 204 -8.52 -0.19 -3.73
CA SER A 204 -9.02 -0.44 -5.09
C SER A 204 -9.99 0.61 -5.64
N ASN A 205 -10.63 1.41 -4.78
CA ASN A 205 -11.53 2.50 -5.21
C ASN A 205 -10.87 3.89 -5.18
N LEU A 206 -9.58 3.97 -4.82
CA LEU A 206 -8.84 5.23 -4.72
C LEU A 206 -8.60 5.80 -6.12
N LYS A 207 -9.17 6.98 -6.41
CA LYS A 207 -9.11 7.62 -7.74
C LYS A 207 -7.97 8.60 -7.89
N SER A 208 -7.61 9.26 -6.79
CA SER A 208 -6.51 10.22 -6.71
C SER A 208 -5.95 10.30 -5.31
N ILE A 209 -4.69 10.72 -5.20
CA ILE A 209 -4.00 10.85 -3.93
C ILE A 209 -3.05 12.05 -3.97
N ASP A 210 -3.09 12.88 -2.92
CA ASP A 210 -2.17 14.02 -2.76
C ASP A 210 -1.03 13.66 -1.80
N LEU A 211 0.15 13.43 -2.37
CA LEU A 211 1.39 13.10 -1.65
C LEU A 211 2.36 14.27 -1.57
N SER A 212 1.93 15.49 -1.91
CA SER A 212 2.79 16.67 -2.02
C SER A 212 3.51 17.05 -0.71
N GLY A 213 2.96 16.62 0.45
CA GLY A 213 3.54 16.83 1.78
C GLY A 213 4.48 15.73 2.26
N PHE A 214 4.64 14.64 1.49
CA PHE A 214 5.45 13.50 1.95
C PHE A 214 6.95 13.78 1.84
N ASP A 215 7.65 13.64 2.94
CA ASP A 215 9.11 13.62 3.00
C ASP A 215 9.59 12.17 3.04
N THR A 216 10.20 11.69 1.95
CA THR A 216 10.65 10.31 1.81
C THR A 216 12.17 10.13 1.96
N ARG A 217 12.90 11.18 2.40
CA ARG A 217 14.36 11.17 2.48
C ARG A 217 14.97 10.11 3.40
N ARG A 218 14.16 9.50 4.30
CA ARG A 218 14.62 8.45 5.22
C ARG A 218 14.05 7.08 4.92
N VAL A 219 13.21 6.97 3.90
CA VAL A 219 12.51 5.73 3.58
C VAL A 219 13.48 4.71 2.98
N LEU A 220 13.45 3.51 3.53
CA LEU A 220 14.23 2.35 3.10
C LEU A 220 13.38 1.34 2.33
N GLN A 221 12.07 1.30 2.61
CA GLN A 221 11.13 0.32 2.07
C GLN A 221 9.92 1.00 1.45
N MET A 222 9.69 0.76 0.15
CA MET A 222 8.53 1.21 -0.63
C MET A 222 7.86 0.06 -1.38
N GLY A 223 8.21 -1.19 -1.05
CA GLY A 223 7.59 -2.35 -1.69
C GLY A 223 6.08 -2.35 -1.48
N GLU A 224 5.35 -2.70 -2.53
CA GLU A 224 3.89 -2.81 -2.53
C GLU A 224 3.14 -1.52 -2.12
N MET A 225 3.79 -0.34 -2.13
CA MET A 225 3.22 0.91 -1.61
C MET A 225 1.87 1.27 -2.23
N PHE A 226 1.68 1.00 -3.52
CA PHE A 226 0.43 1.23 -4.26
C PHE A 226 -0.17 -0.07 -4.83
N TYR A 227 0.31 -1.24 -4.39
CA TYR A 227 -0.14 -2.55 -4.88
C TYR A 227 -1.67 -2.62 -4.99
N GLY A 228 -2.20 -2.86 -6.19
CA GLY A 228 -3.64 -3.04 -6.42
C GLY A 228 -4.51 -1.81 -6.21
N CYS A 229 -3.98 -0.59 -6.35
CA CYS A 229 -4.77 0.64 -6.41
C CYS A 229 -5.47 0.75 -7.78
N SER A 230 -6.34 -0.21 -8.08
CA SER A 230 -6.86 -0.49 -9.42
C SER A 230 -7.68 0.62 -10.07
N SER A 231 -8.15 1.62 -9.32
CA SER A 231 -8.86 2.80 -9.84
C SER A 231 -7.98 4.04 -9.99
N LEU A 232 -6.68 3.97 -9.61
CA LEU A 232 -5.78 5.10 -9.67
C LEU A 232 -5.32 5.34 -11.11
N VAL A 233 -5.63 6.52 -11.67
CA VAL A 233 -5.37 6.83 -13.09
C VAL A 233 -4.01 7.49 -13.30
N SER A 234 -3.60 8.32 -12.34
CA SER A 234 -2.31 9.03 -12.37
C SER A 234 -1.76 9.20 -10.97
N LEU A 235 -0.44 9.31 -10.86
CA LEU A 235 0.26 9.45 -9.60
C LEU A 235 1.42 10.43 -9.75
N ASP A 236 1.43 11.49 -8.95
CA ASP A 236 2.53 12.44 -8.90
C ASP A 236 3.50 12.08 -7.77
N LEU A 237 4.68 11.59 -8.15
CA LEU A 237 5.78 11.23 -7.27
C LEU A 237 6.98 12.18 -7.42
N SER A 238 6.81 13.33 -8.06
CA SER A 238 7.89 14.28 -8.37
C SER A 238 8.61 14.83 -7.12
N LYS A 239 8.01 14.71 -5.93
CA LYS A 239 8.59 15.11 -4.65
C LYS A 239 9.30 13.97 -3.91
N PHE A 240 9.20 12.74 -4.40
CA PHE A 240 9.81 11.60 -3.72
C PHE A 240 11.33 11.61 -3.86
N ASN A 241 12.01 11.44 -2.75
CA ASN A 241 13.45 11.18 -2.69
C ASN A 241 13.64 9.71 -2.34
N THR A 242 14.14 8.93 -3.29
CA THR A 242 14.29 7.48 -3.15
C THR A 242 15.74 7.03 -2.91
N LYS A 243 16.66 7.98 -2.65
CA LYS A 243 18.12 7.75 -2.51
C LYS A 243 18.50 6.60 -1.56
N TYR A 244 17.70 6.33 -0.53
CA TYR A 244 18.01 5.29 0.44
C TYR A 244 17.12 4.04 0.30
N VAL A 245 16.20 4.03 -0.65
CA VAL A 245 15.28 2.91 -0.86
C VAL A 245 16.04 1.68 -1.39
N VAL A 246 15.76 0.54 -0.77
CA VAL A 246 16.36 -0.76 -1.13
C VAL A 246 15.32 -1.69 -1.77
N PHE A 247 14.05 -1.58 -1.40
CA PHE A 247 12.97 -2.46 -1.84
C PHE A 247 11.89 -1.66 -2.57
N MET A 248 11.67 -1.99 -3.86
CA MET A 248 10.58 -1.47 -4.72
C MET A 248 9.76 -2.61 -5.34
N THR A 249 9.87 -3.81 -4.77
CA THR A 249 9.09 -4.99 -5.21
C THR A 249 7.61 -4.64 -5.27
N LYS A 250 6.94 -4.95 -6.39
CA LYS A 250 5.48 -4.78 -6.59
C LYS A 250 4.94 -3.38 -6.30
N MET A 251 5.77 -2.31 -6.38
CA MET A 251 5.36 -0.97 -5.94
C MET A 251 4.08 -0.47 -6.61
N PHE A 252 3.85 -0.83 -7.88
CA PHE A 252 2.68 -0.48 -8.69
C PHE A 252 1.95 -1.71 -9.25
N TYR A 253 2.17 -2.89 -8.68
CA TYR A 253 1.58 -4.14 -9.17
C TYR A 253 0.05 -4.05 -9.19
N GLY A 254 -0.57 -4.39 -10.31
CA GLY A 254 -2.02 -4.44 -10.43
C GLY A 254 -2.73 -3.09 -10.45
N ASP A 255 -2.01 -2.00 -10.72
CA ASP A 255 -2.59 -0.66 -10.90
C ASP A 255 -3.14 -0.53 -12.33
N ILE A 256 -4.21 -1.30 -12.58
CA ILE A 256 -4.74 -1.57 -13.92
C ILE A 256 -5.24 -0.33 -14.67
N SER A 257 -5.60 0.76 -13.96
CA SER A 257 -6.07 2.02 -14.54
C SER A 257 -4.97 3.05 -14.72
N LEU A 258 -3.74 2.78 -14.25
CA LEU A 258 -2.64 3.73 -14.29
C LEU A 258 -2.16 3.93 -15.73
N THR A 259 -2.34 5.15 -16.25
CA THR A 259 -2.00 5.50 -17.65
C THR A 259 -0.67 6.23 -17.78
N SER A 260 -0.26 6.94 -16.72
CA SER A 260 0.97 7.72 -16.71
C SER A 260 1.59 7.77 -15.32
N LEU A 261 2.94 7.81 -15.29
CA LEU A 261 3.72 7.81 -14.07
C LEU A 261 5.00 8.63 -14.28
N ASN A 262 5.21 9.64 -13.45
CA ASN A 262 6.43 10.43 -13.48
C ASN A 262 7.42 9.92 -12.42
N LEU A 263 8.50 9.29 -12.88
CA LEU A 263 9.56 8.72 -12.05
C LEU A 263 10.88 9.48 -12.16
N SER A 264 10.89 10.67 -12.76
CA SER A 264 12.11 11.44 -13.03
C SER A 264 12.92 11.82 -11.77
N SER A 265 12.26 11.86 -10.60
CA SER A 265 12.91 12.13 -9.30
C SER A 265 13.52 10.88 -8.64
N PHE A 266 13.30 9.68 -9.21
CA PHE A 266 13.74 8.44 -8.57
C PHE A 266 15.25 8.22 -8.72
N ASP A 267 15.95 8.17 -7.60
CA ASP A 267 17.30 7.65 -7.48
C ASP A 267 17.22 6.19 -7.05
N THR A 268 17.48 5.27 -7.97
CA THR A 268 17.40 3.83 -7.73
C THR A 268 18.75 3.17 -7.48
N SER A 269 19.81 3.96 -7.26
CA SER A 269 21.20 3.47 -7.14
C SER A 269 21.42 2.44 -6.01
N ARG A 270 20.55 2.42 -4.99
CA ARG A 270 20.60 1.47 -3.88
C ARG A 270 19.56 0.36 -3.94
N VAL A 271 18.65 0.42 -4.91
CA VAL A 271 17.56 -0.56 -5.03
C VAL A 271 18.13 -1.91 -5.44
N LYS A 272 17.76 -2.95 -4.70
CA LYS A 272 18.15 -4.35 -4.96
C LYS A 272 17.03 -5.18 -5.58
N PHE A 273 15.78 -4.85 -5.26
CA PHE A 273 14.61 -5.65 -5.66
C PHE A 273 13.60 -4.76 -6.37
N MET A 274 13.38 -5.05 -7.66
CA MET A 274 12.40 -4.39 -8.55
C MET A 274 11.44 -5.41 -9.17
N ASN A 275 11.41 -6.63 -8.65
CA ASN A 275 10.55 -7.68 -9.20
C ASN A 275 9.08 -7.28 -9.13
N CYS A 276 8.34 -7.55 -10.20
CA CYS A 276 6.92 -7.23 -10.36
C CYS A 276 6.56 -5.74 -10.20
N MET A 277 7.52 -4.80 -10.35
CA MET A 277 7.29 -3.38 -10.01
C MET A 277 6.11 -2.77 -10.75
N PHE A 278 5.91 -3.13 -12.02
CA PHE A 278 4.83 -2.65 -12.89
C PHE A 278 3.96 -3.80 -13.42
N GLU A 279 4.09 -5.01 -12.88
CA GLU A 279 3.31 -6.16 -13.33
C GLU A 279 1.81 -5.86 -13.24
N ASP A 280 1.04 -6.28 -14.27
CA ASP A 280 -0.40 -6.05 -14.38
C ASP A 280 -0.84 -4.56 -14.48
N CYS A 281 0.05 -3.64 -14.82
CA CYS A 281 -0.31 -2.26 -15.15
C CYS A 281 -0.90 -2.17 -16.57
N ASN A 282 -2.09 -2.73 -16.76
CA ASN A 282 -2.67 -2.99 -18.07
C ASN A 282 -3.03 -1.73 -18.91
N SER A 283 -3.12 -0.56 -18.29
CA SER A 283 -3.34 0.73 -19.01
C SER A 283 -2.03 1.48 -19.29
N LEU A 284 -0.88 0.98 -18.82
CA LEU A 284 0.40 1.63 -19.00
C LEU A 284 0.97 1.30 -20.40
N THR A 285 0.93 2.28 -21.31
CA THR A 285 1.41 2.14 -22.70
C THR A 285 2.86 2.54 -22.89
N SER A 286 3.40 3.31 -21.93
CA SER A 286 4.81 3.70 -21.85
C SER A 286 5.17 4.09 -20.44
N VAL A 287 6.42 3.89 -20.05
CA VAL A 287 7.00 4.37 -18.79
C VAL A 287 8.40 4.88 -19.04
N ASP A 288 8.70 6.07 -18.49
CA ASP A 288 10.05 6.63 -18.55
C ASP A 288 10.86 6.14 -17.34
N VAL A 289 11.83 5.29 -17.62
CA VAL A 289 12.79 4.74 -16.65
C VAL A 289 14.23 5.24 -16.90
N SER A 290 14.38 6.34 -17.63
CA SER A 290 15.68 6.91 -17.98
C SER A 290 16.50 7.39 -16.76
N SER A 291 15.82 7.71 -15.66
CA SER A 291 16.45 8.05 -14.36
C SER A 291 16.97 6.84 -13.59
N PHE A 292 16.57 5.61 -13.95
CA PHE A 292 16.90 4.42 -13.17
C PHE A 292 18.39 4.05 -13.29
N ASN A 293 19.05 3.97 -12.16
CA ASN A 293 20.34 3.30 -12.02
C ASN A 293 20.13 1.90 -11.46
N THR A 294 20.35 0.88 -12.27
CA THR A 294 20.09 -0.52 -11.90
C THR A 294 21.34 -1.30 -11.47
N GLU A 295 22.47 -0.62 -11.23
CA GLU A 295 23.76 -1.24 -10.89
C GLU A 295 23.69 -2.15 -9.64
N SER A 296 22.82 -1.83 -8.68
CA SER A 296 22.65 -2.60 -7.44
C SER A 296 21.58 -3.68 -7.52
N VAL A 297 20.80 -3.72 -8.61
CA VAL A 297 19.62 -4.61 -8.72
C VAL A 297 20.06 -6.05 -8.94
N ILE A 298 19.43 -6.95 -8.20
CA ILE A 298 19.65 -8.42 -8.29
C ILE A 298 18.42 -9.18 -8.80
N ASP A 299 17.22 -8.59 -8.70
CA ASP A 299 15.97 -9.24 -9.06
C ASP A 299 15.08 -8.28 -9.87
N MET A 300 14.77 -8.68 -11.13
CA MET A 300 13.90 -7.98 -12.09
C MET A 300 12.79 -8.91 -12.63
N GLU A 301 12.50 -10.02 -11.94
CA GLU A 301 11.45 -10.95 -12.37
C GLU A 301 10.13 -10.23 -12.55
N PHE A 302 9.44 -10.45 -13.68
CA PHE A 302 8.12 -9.89 -14.01
C PHE A 302 8.03 -8.34 -13.98
N MET A 303 9.16 -7.60 -13.96
CA MET A 303 9.16 -6.15 -13.70
C MET A 303 8.17 -5.36 -14.58
N PHE A 304 7.99 -5.74 -15.83
CA PHE A 304 7.08 -5.13 -16.80
C PHE A 304 6.07 -6.14 -17.37
N ALA A 305 5.82 -7.25 -16.69
CA ALA A 305 4.93 -8.28 -17.20
C ALA A 305 3.49 -7.77 -17.29
N ASN A 306 2.77 -8.24 -18.31
CA ASN A 306 1.35 -7.95 -18.54
C ASN A 306 1.01 -6.44 -18.53
N CYS A 307 1.94 -5.60 -19.04
CA CYS A 307 1.67 -4.20 -19.38
C CYS A 307 1.24 -4.11 -20.86
N ASN A 308 0.66 -2.98 -21.24
CA ASN A 308 0.36 -2.70 -22.63
C ASN A 308 1.43 -1.81 -23.31
N LEU A 309 2.70 -1.99 -22.92
CA LEU A 309 3.81 -1.21 -23.46
C LEU A 309 3.90 -1.35 -24.98
N THR A 310 4.00 -0.20 -25.65
CA THR A 310 4.28 -0.15 -27.10
C THR A 310 5.76 0.01 -27.39
N LYS A 311 6.50 0.65 -26.48
CA LYS A 311 7.94 0.86 -26.50
C LYS A 311 8.49 1.07 -25.09
N ILE A 312 9.75 0.77 -24.90
CA ILE A 312 10.49 1.08 -23.67
C ILE A 312 11.97 1.34 -24.00
N ASP A 313 12.59 2.34 -23.36
CA ASP A 313 14.04 2.60 -23.48
C ASP A 313 14.75 2.13 -22.21
N LEU A 314 15.66 1.15 -22.37
CA LEU A 314 16.39 0.51 -21.30
C LEU A 314 17.93 0.68 -21.45
N LYS A 315 18.37 1.63 -22.27
CA LYS A 315 19.82 1.82 -22.53
C LYS A 315 20.64 2.07 -21.28
N ASN A 316 20.04 2.68 -20.26
CA ASN A 316 20.71 2.99 -18.99
C ASN A 316 20.71 1.81 -17.99
N PHE A 317 20.04 0.69 -18.32
CA PHE A 317 20.00 -0.46 -17.42
C PHE A 317 21.36 -1.17 -17.39
N ASN A 318 21.93 -1.27 -16.21
CA ASN A 318 23.11 -2.07 -15.92
C ASN A 318 22.65 -3.36 -15.21
N THR A 319 22.78 -4.50 -15.88
CA THR A 319 22.34 -5.79 -15.37
C THR A 319 23.48 -6.68 -14.88
N ASN A 320 24.68 -6.12 -14.63
CA ASN A 320 25.86 -6.89 -14.22
C ASN A 320 25.67 -7.70 -12.93
N ARG A 321 24.71 -7.30 -12.08
CA ARG A 321 24.42 -7.98 -10.80
C ARG A 321 23.10 -8.74 -10.81
N VAL A 322 22.32 -8.65 -11.88
CA VAL A 322 21.00 -9.28 -11.98
C VAL A 322 21.17 -10.80 -12.05
N GLU A 323 20.51 -11.49 -11.13
CA GLU A 323 20.50 -12.94 -11.02
C GLU A 323 19.19 -13.51 -11.60
N LYS A 324 18.09 -12.74 -11.52
CA LYS A 324 16.76 -13.20 -11.91
C LYS A 324 16.09 -12.20 -12.86
N MET A 325 15.61 -12.74 -14.00
CA MET A 325 14.91 -11.95 -15.04
C MET A 325 13.75 -12.77 -15.66
N PHE A 326 13.18 -13.69 -14.89
CA PHE A 326 12.08 -14.52 -15.33
C PHE A 326 10.89 -13.65 -15.75
N GLY A 327 10.36 -13.84 -16.95
CA GLY A 327 9.14 -13.21 -17.44
C GLY A 327 9.15 -11.67 -17.44
N MET A 328 10.31 -11.00 -17.48
CA MET A 328 10.40 -9.52 -17.30
C MET A 328 9.45 -8.75 -18.22
N PHE A 329 9.20 -9.23 -19.44
CA PHE A 329 8.28 -8.61 -20.42
C PHE A 329 7.14 -9.54 -20.82
N LEU A 330 6.82 -10.53 -20.00
CA LEU A 330 5.75 -11.51 -20.27
C LEU A 330 4.44 -10.80 -20.63
N TYR A 331 3.76 -11.26 -21.71
CA TYR A 331 2.46 -10.75 -22.18
C TYR A 331 2.38 -9.25 -22.55
N ASN A 332 3.49 -8.61 -22.93
CA ASN A 332 3.45 -7.27 -23.54
C ASN A 332 3.00 -7.38 -25.02
N LYS A 333 1.72 -7.48 -25.23
CA LYS A 333 1.11 -7.79 -26.54
C LYS A 333 1.37 -6.75 -27.62
N TYR A 334 1.58 -5.47 -27.24
CA TYR A 334 1.74 -4.36 -28.15
C TYR A 334 3.18 -3.92 -28.40
N LEU A 335 4.14 -4.54 -27.72
CA LEU A 335 5.56 -4.27 -27.89
C LEU A 335 6.02 -4.77 -29.26
N THR A 336 6.51 -3.86 -30.12
CA THR A 336 6.90 -4.19 -31.51
C THR A 336 8.39 -4.48 -31.66
N SER A 337 9.23 -3.86 -30.84
CA SER A 337 10.67 -4.08 -30.80
C SER A 337 11.19 -3.93 -29.37
N LEU A 338 12.27 -4.62 -29.06
CA LEU A 338 12.91 -4.56 -27.75
C LEU A 338 14.44 -4.57 -27.89
N ASP A 339 15.09 -3.50 -27.41
CA ASP A 339 16.54 -3.40 -27.37
C ASP A 339 17.07 -3.72 -25.95
N LEU A 340 17.71 -4.86 -25.79
CA LEU A 340 18.42 -5.31 -24.59
C LEU A 340 19.92 -5.43 -24.82
N SER A 341 20.45 -4.74 -25.81
CA SER A 341 21.89 -4.77 -26.18
C SER A 341 22.81 -4.28 -25.06
N SER A 342 22.32 -3.42 -24.14
CA SER A 342 23.05 -2.99 -22.95
C SER A 342 23.13 -4.04 -21.84
N PHE A 343 22.25 -5.06 -21.88
CA PHE A 343 22.16 -6.05 -20.80
C PHE A 343 23.33 -7.01 -20.78
N ARG A 344 23.83 -7.31 -19.60
CA ARG A 344 24.85 -8.32 -19.31
C ARG A 344 24.24 -9.51 -18.58
N THR A 345 24.71 -10.70 -18.89
CA THR A 345 24.13 -11.93 -18.38
C THR A 345 25.11 -12.75 -17.52
N ASP A 346 26.20 -12.14 -17.06
CA ASP A 346 27.28 -12.86 -16.36
C ASP A 346 26.84 -13.58 -15.09
N LYS A 347 25.84 -13.05 -14.38
CA LYS A 347 25.26 -13.62 -13.17
C LYS A 347 23.86 -14.16 -13.36
N LEU A 348 23.28 -13.99 -14.55
CA LEU A 348 21.89 -14.27 -14.81
C LEU A 348 21.60 -15.79 -14.80
N GLU A 349 20.70 -16.22 -13.95
CA GLU A 349 20.34 -17.65 -13.84
C GLU A 349 19.24 -18.07 -14.81
N THR A 350 18.26 -17.16 -15.05
CA THR A 350 17.10 -17.48 -15.87
C THR A 350 16.61 -16.32 -16.72
N VAL A 351 16.24 -16.62 -17.96
CA VAL A 351 15.48 -15.78 -18.89
C VAL A 351 14.21 -16.51 -19.38
N ALA A 352 13.78 -17.51 -18.62
CA ALA A 352 12.58 -18.23 -18.96
C ALA A 352 11.39 -17.25 -19.05
N PHE A 353 10.54 -17.41 -20.08
CA PHE A 353 9.40 -16.58 -20.39
C PHE A 353 9.69 -15.09 -20.65
N LEU A 354 10.95 -14.68 -20.85
CA LEU A 354 11.38 -13.26 -20.91
C LEU A 354 10.45 -12.39 -21.74
N VAL A 355 10.11 -12.81 -22.96
CA VAL A 355 9.18 -12.12 -23.88
C VAL A 355 8.04 -13.03 -24.33
N SER A 356 7.67 -14.02 -23.54
CA SER A 356 6.57 -14.93 -23.87
C SER A 356 5.26 -14.15 -23.99
N GLY A 357 4.46 -14.42 -25.02
CA GLY A 357 3.18 -13.74 -25.27
C GLY A 357 3.29 -12.31 -25.80
N CYS A 358 4.49 -11.86 -26.21
CA CYS A 358 4.67 -10.57 -26.89
C CYS A 358 4.27 -10.71 -28.36
N SER A 359 2.97 -10.82 -28.64
CA SER A 359 2.44 -11.23 -29.94
C SER A 359 2.73 -10.24 -31.09
N SER A 360 2.98 -8.95 -30.81
CA SER A 360 3.36 -7.95 -31.82
C SER A 360 4.88 -7.80 -32.00
N LEU A 361 5.70 -8.48 -31.20
CA LEU A 361 7.15 -8.33 -31.23
C LEU A 361 7.73 -8.89 -32.53
N THR A 362 8.37 -8.03 -33.31
CA THR A 362 9.00 -8.38 -34.61
C THR A 362 10.52 -8.50 -34.53
N SER A 363 11.14 -7.77 -33.59
CA SER A 363 12.60 -7.76 -33.42
C SER A 363 13.01 -7.63 -31.95
N ILE A 364 14.08 -8.31 -31.58
CA ILE A 364 14.71 -8.20 -30.27
C ILE A 364 16.25 -8.18 -30.42
N ASP A 365 16.89 -7.25 -29.69
CA ASP A 365 18.34 -7.18 -29.61
C ASP A 365 18.82 -7.76 -28.29
N LEU A 366 19.54 -8.88 -28.40
CA LEU A 366 20.14 -9.65 -27.30
C LEU A 366 21.68 -9.72 -27.49
N TYR A 367 22.29 -8.67 -28.08
CA TYR A 367 23.68 -8.73 -28.56
C TYR A 367 24.65 -9.29 -27.51
N ASN A 368 24.55 -8.87 -26.26
CA ASN A 368 25.44 -9.25 -25.18
C ASN A 368 24.97 -10.44 -24.34
N PHE A 369 23.87 -11.12 -24.72
CA PHE A 369 23.39 -12.30 -23.99
C PHE A 369 24.31 -13.51 -24.25
N ASP A 370 24.85 -14.09 -23.18
CA ASP A 370 25.61 -15.34 -23.21
C ASP A 370 24.72 -16.50 -22.78
N PHE A 371 24.05 -17.12 -23.75
CA PHE A 371 23.14 -18.24 -23.50
C PHE A 371 23.79 -19.53 -22.98
N GLU A 372 25.14 -19.65 -23.07
CA GLU A 372 25.86 -20.78 -22.52
C GLU A 372 25.91 -20.73 -20.98
N LYS A 373 25.86 -19.55 -20.39
CA LYS A 373 25.88 -19.35 -18.94
C LYS A 373 24.51 -19.40 -18.30
N ILE A 374 23.45 -19.14 -19.06
CA ILE A 374 22.08 -19.06 -18.55
C ILE A 374 21.51 -20.46 -18.33
N LYS A 375 21.13 -20.79 -17.09
CA LYS A 375 20.65 -22.13 -16.69
C LYS A 375 19.27 -22.45 -17.26
N SER A 376 18.37 -21.46 -17.39
CA SER A 376 17.01 -21.67 -17.89
C SER A 376 16.60 -20.61 -18.91
N GLN A 377 16.18 -21.09 -20.09
CA GLN A 377 15.69 -20.30 -21.23
C GLN A 377 14.30 -20.79 -21.67
N ASN A 378 13.60 -21.55 -20.83
CA ASN A 378 12.34 -22.21 -21.16
C ASN A 378 11.28 -21.20 -21.60
N ASN A 379 10.62 -21.46 -22.73
CA ASN A 379 9.53 -20.65 -23.25
C ASN A 379 9.84 -19.16 -23.44
N MET A 380 11.12 -18.77 -23.58
CA MET A 380 11.57 -17.38 -23.71
C MET A 380 10.76 -16.59 -24.75
N PHE A 381 10.48 -17.20 -25.91
CA PHE A 381 9.71 -16.63 -27.04
C PHE A 381 8.34 -17.29 -27.25
N HIS A 382 7.81 -18.03 -26.29
CA HIS A 382 6.55 -18.76 -26.45
C HIS A 382 5.41 -17.80 -26.76
N LYS A 383 4.58 -18.06 -27.79
CA LYS A 383 3.49 -17.19 -28.24
C LYS A 383 3.94 -15.78 -28.70
N SER A 384 5.19 -15.63 -29.14
CA SER A 384 5.69 -14.41 -29.80
C SER A 384 5.87 -14.69 -31.28
N ASP A 385 4.79 -15.10 -31.92
CA ASP A 385 4.79 -15.73 -33.26
C ASP A 385 5.17 -14.78 -34.38
N ASN A 386 5.12 -13.46 -34.16
CA ASN A 386 5.54 -12.44 -35.14
C ASN A 386 7.04 -12.10 -35.09
N LEU A 387 7.80 -12.73 -34.16
CA LEU A 387 9.24 -12.47 -34.02
C LEU A 387 10.00 -12.99 -35.25
N LYS A 388 10.64 -12.05 -35.98
CA LYS A 388 11.39 -12.33 -37.22
C LYS A 388 12.89 -12.18 -37.03
N TYR A 389 13.31 -11.20 -36.23
CA TYR A 389 14.71 -10.83 -36.10
C TYR A 389 15.17 -10.91 -34.66
N VAL A 390 16.23 -11.68 -34.42
CA VAL A 390 16.92 -11.76 -33.11
C VAL A 390 18.38 -11.44 -33.35
N ARG A 391 18.88 -10.35 -32.74
CA ARG A 391 20.31 -10.02 -32.81
C ARG A 391 21.04 -10.61 -31.61
N ASN A 392 22.13 -11.37 -31.87
CA ASN A 392 23.01 -11.90 -30.83
C ASN A 392 24.41 -12.09 -31.37
N SER A 393 25.44 -11.71 -30.62
CA SER A 393 26.86 -11.74 -31.07
C SER A 393 27.36 -13.14 -31.45
N LYS A 394 26.87 -14.18 -30.80
CA LYS A 394 27.29 -15.56 -31.04
C LYS A 394 26.34 -16.36 -31.95
N CYS A 395 25.10 -15.93 -32.10
CA CYS A 395 24.01 -16.72 -32.73
C CYS A 395 23.91 -18.17 -32.21
N ILE A 396 24.31 -18.40 -30.98
CA ILE A 396 24.29 -19.72 -30.37
C ILE A 396 22.89 -19.96 -29.80
N PHE A 397 21.96 -20.35 -30.66
CA PHE A 397 20.63 -20.75 -30.27
C PHE A 397 20.45 -22.27 -30.27
N GLY A 398 21.47 -23.03 -29.94
CA GLY A 398 21.47 -24.49 -30.10
C GLY A 398 20.17 -25.22 -29.82
N TYR A 399 19.56 -24.98 -28.66
CA TYR A 399 18.23 -25.47 -28.31
C TYR A 399 17.12 -24.54 -28.85
N LEU A 400 17.29 -23.18 -28.79
CA LEU A 400 16.28 -22.20 -29.21
C LEU A 400 16.09 -22.22 -30.74
N GLY A 401 17.14 -22.34 -31.54
CA GLY A 401 17.05 -22.42 -33.02
C GLY A 401 16.31 -23.63 -33.54
N ARG A 402 16.31 -24.75 -32.79
CA ARG A 402 15.51 -25.94 -33.14
C ARG A 402 14.04 -25.79 -32.76
N LYS A 403 13.74 -25.02 -31.70
CA LYS A 403 12.38 -24.81 -31.19
C LYS A 403 11.63 -23.64 -31.88
N TYR A 404 12.38 -22.67 -32.40
CA TYR A 404 11.83 -21.48 -33.06
C TYR A 404 12.50 -21.26 -34.41
N PRO A 405 12.19 -22.07 -35.45
CA PRO A 405 12.90 -22.06 -36.75
C PRO A 405 12.61 -20.80 -37.60
N ASN A 406 11.68 -19.97 -37.19
CA ASN A 406 11.12 -18.91 -38.03
C ASN A 406 11.80 -17.53 -37.88
N PHE A 407 12.82 -17.40 -37.03
CA PHE A 407 13.53 -16.11 -36.91
C PHE A 407 14.95 -16.14 -37.52
N THR A 408 15.36 -14.99 -38.03
CA THR A 408 16.70 -14.79 -38.56
C THR A 408 17.61 -14.26 -37.45
N CYS A 409 18.72 -14.94 -37.20
CA CYS A 409 19.76 -14.43 -36.32
C CYS A 409 20.68 -13.44 -37.07
N ILE A 410 20.90 -12.27 -36.49
CA ILE A 410 21.79 -11.23 -37.01
C ILE A 410 23.00 -11.14 -36.08
N LYS A 411 24.21 -11.25 -36.63
CA LYS A 411 25.47 -11.19 -35.86
C LYS A 411 26.07 -9.78 -35.75
N ASN A 412 25.71 -8.89 -36.68
CA ASN A 412 26.31 -7.55 -36.80
C ASN A 412 25.44 -6.47 -36.20
#